data_849111aaa622f40fa7da2bbed2e47fd7
#
_entry.id   849111aaa622f40fa7da2bbed2e47fd7
#
_cell.length_a   1.000
_cell.length_b   1.000
_cell.length_c   1.000
_cell.angle_alpha   90.00
_cell.angle_beta   90.00
_cell.angle_gamma   90.00
#
_symmetry.space_group_name_H-M   'P 1'
#
loop_
_entity.id
_entity.type
_entity.pdbx_description
1 polymer ?
#
loop_
_entity_poly.entity_id
_entity_poly.type
_entity_poly.pdbx_seq_one_letter_code
_entity_poly.pdbx_strand_id
1 'polypeptide(L)'
;VKGIDYGYASESCCLWAAVDPEDKTIIIYRELYEKGLTGEALADKITLMEENEVKSVGGVLDTAAWSRTGYSGPTIGEILVNKGHKLRRADKNRVAGKVQIHEHLRAGHTGRPRLQIVNTCTNLIKELQSLPLSKSNPEDVDTHSADHAYDALRYMIMSRPKMDHPYDRMLKIKTELYQPADNTFGY
;
A
#
# COMPACT_ATOMS: atom_id res chain seq x y z
N VAL A 1 0.13 -9.31 -3.11
CA VAL A 1 -0.18 -7.97 -3.64
C VAL A 1 1.10 -7.18 -3.82
N LYS A 2 1.07 -6.10 -4.66
CA LYS A 2 2.21 -5.19 -4.80
C LYS A 2 1.78 -3.72 -4.73
N GLY A 3 2.69 -2.87 -4.23
CA GLY A 3 2.56 -1.41 -4.24
C GLY A 3 3.75 -0.80 -4.96
N ILE A 4 3.49 0.17 -5.84
CA ILE A 4 4.52 0.78 -6.68
C ILE A 4 4.46 2.30 -6.52
N ASP A 5 5.60 2.88 -6.18
CA ASP A 5 5.88 4.30 -6.32
C ASP A 5 6.86 4.49 -7.48
N TYR A 6 6.50 5.29 -8.48
CA TYR A 6 7.31 5.49 -9.68
C TYR A 6 8.07 6.82 -9.62
N GLY A 7 9.38 6.75 -9.75
CA GLY A 7 10.25 7.89 -10.00
C GLY A 7 11.25 7.59 -11.11
N TYR A 8 11.57 8.57 -11.95
CA TYR A 8 12.66 8.48 -12.91
C TYR A 8 13.89 9.24 -12.41
N ALA A 9 13.70 10.49 -12.05
CA ALA A 9 14.75 11.32 -11.46
C ALA A 9 15.04 10.99 -9.99
N SER A 10 14.08 10.33 -9.33
CA SER A 10 14.20 9.70 -8.03
C SER A 10 14.10 8.18 -8.17
N GLU A 11 14.12 7.48 -7.06
CA GLU A 11 13.99 6.03 -7.03
C GLU A 11 12.57 5.59 -7.38
N SER A 12 12.46 4.52 -8.18
CA SER A 12 11.25 3.73 -8.30
C SER A 12 11.27 2.65 -7.23
N CYS A 13 10.18 2.48 -6.51
CA CYS A 13 10.03 1.42 -5.54
C CYS A 13 8.87 0.50 -5.89
N CYS A 14 9.09 -0.81 -5.86
CA CYS A 14 8.04 -1.80 -5.88
C CYS A 14 8.21 -2.73 -4.68
N LEU A 15 7.14 -2.87 -3.89
CA LEU A 15 7.07 -3.77 -2.74
C LEU A 15 6.09 -4.90 -3.03
N TRP A 16 6.47 -6.14 -2.66
CA TRP A 16 5.59 -7.30 -2.72
C TRP A 16 5.24 -7.77 -1.33
N ALA A 17 3.96 -8.11 -1.15
CA ALA A 17 3.45 -8.63 0.11
C ALA A 17 2.62 -9.89 -0.09
N ALA A 18 2.84 -10.85 0.77
CA ALA A 18 1.91 -11.93 1.08
C ALA A 18 0.92 -11.45 2.16
N VAL A 19 -0.27 -12.02 2.15
CA VAL A 19 -1.29 -11.71 3.15
C VAL A 19 -1.86 -13.01 3.66
N ASP A 20 -1.74 -13.19 4.94
CA ASP A 20 -2.34 -14.32 5.62
C ASP A 20 -3.87 -14.24 5.49
N PRO A 21 -4.54 -15.28 4.97
CA PRO A 21 -5.99 -15.28 4.83
C PRO A 21 -6.74 -15.36 6.17
N GLU A 22 -6.11 -15.87 7.23
CA GLU A 22 -6.73 -16.09 8.54
C GLU A 22 -6.71 -14.82 9.38
N ASP A 23 -5.53 -14.32 9.73
CA ASP A 23 -5.36 -13.19 10.64
C ASP A 23 -5.12 -11.86 9.93
N LYS A 24 -5.03 -11.88 8.58
CA LYS A 24 -4.78 -10.71 7.73
C LYS A 24 -3.42 -10.05 7.93
N THR A 25 -2.46 -10.76 8.51
CA THR A 25 -1.07 -10.30 8.60
C THR A 25 -0.50 -10.05 7.21
N ILE A 26 0.14 -8.91 7.03
CA ILE A 26 0.78 -8.47 5.79
C ILE A 26 2.29 -8.68 5.97
N ILE A 27 2.89 -9.50 5.12
CA ILE A 27 4.32 -9.79 5.14
C ILE A 27 4.95 -9.21 3.88
N ILE A 28 5.72 -8.13 4.02
CA ILE A 28 6.52 -7.58 2.92
C ILE A 28 7.74 -8.47 2.75
N TYR A 29 7.82 -9.18 1.63
CA TYR A 29 8.84 -10.20 1.43
C TYR A 29 9.87 -9.87 0.35
N ARG A 30 9.60 -8.83 -0.48
CA ARG A 30 10.49 -8.43 -1.57
C ARG A 30 10.39 -6.94 -1.83
N GLU A 31 11.52 -6.34 -2.21
CA GLU A 31 11.67 -4.94 -2.53
C GLU A 31 12.47 -4.80 -3.84
N LEU A 32 12.00 -3.96 -4.76
CA LEU A 32 12.78 -3.33 -5.82
C LEU A 32 12.90 -1.85 -5.47
N TYR A 33 14.12 -1.33 -5.46
CA TYR A 33 14.39 0.08 -5.15
C TYR A 33 15.53 0.56 -6.04
N GLU A 34 15.22 1.34 -7.08
CA GLU A 34 16.21 1.70 -8.09
C GLU A 34 15.84 3.00 -8.82
N LYS A 35 16.85 3.81 -9.10
CA LYS A 35 16.74 5.09 -9.79
C LYS A 35 16.95 4.94 -11.30
N GLY A 36 16.32 5.85 -12.09
CA GLY A 36 16.56 5.95 -13.53
C GLY A 36 15.86 4.89 -14.36
N LEU A 37 14.86 4.20 -13.81
CA LEU A 37 14.07 3.22 -14.56
C LEU A 37 13.03 3.93 -15.44
N THR A 38 13.06 3.67 -16.75
CA THR A 38 11.92 3.99 -17.62
C THR A 38 10.72 3.10 -17.29
N GLY A 39 9.53 3.44 -17.77
CA GLY A 39 8.35 2.60 -17.55
C GLY A 39 8.53 1.18 -18.07
N GLU A 40 9.17 1.01 -19.24
CA GLU A 40 9.49 -0.29 -19.83
C GLU A 40 10.49 -1.07 -18.98
N ALA A 41 11.58 -0.41 -18.55
CA ALA A 41 12.61 -1.05 -17.73
C ALA A 41 12.05 -1.49 -16.36
N LEU A 42 11.21 -0.66 -15.74
CA LEU A 42 10.53 -1.02 -14.50
C LEU A 42 9.62 -2.23 -14.70
N ALA A 43 8.81 -2.23 -15.77
CA ALA A 43 7.91 -3.34 -16.09
C ALA A 43 8.68 -4.65 -16.30
N ASP A 44 9.77 -4.61 -17.07
CA ASP A 44 10.59 -5.78 -17.36
C ASP A 44 11.28 -6.33 -16.09
N LYS A 45 11.78 -5.44 -15.21
CA LYS A 45 12.33 -5.85 -13.91
C LYS A 45 11.28 -6.49 -13.00
N ILE A 46 10.09 -5.90 -12.92
CA ILE A 46 8.98 -6.48 -12.14
C ILE A 46 8.63 -7.88 -12.69
N THR A 47 8.54 -8.02 -14.03
CA THR A 47 8.28 -9.32 -14.68
C THR A 47 9.33 -10.36 -14.29
N LEU A 48 10.62 -10.00 -14.39
CA LEU A 48 11.72 -10.89 -14.03
C LEU A 48 11.65 -11.31 -12.54
N MET A 49 11.35 -10.37 -11.67
CA MET A 49 11.24 -10.66 -10.23
C MET A 49 9.99 -11.50 -9.87
N GLU A 50 8.99 -11.53 -10.74
CA GLU A 50 7.75 -12.33 -10.59
C GLU A 50 7.80 -13.66 -11.35
N GLU A 51 8.89 -14.00 -12.04
CA GLU A 51 8.99 -15.20 -12.90
C GLU A 51 8.64 -16.51 -12.17
N ASN A 52 9.01 -16.62 -10.91
CA ASN A 52 8.76 -17.79 -10.07
C ASN A 52 7.50 -17.67 -9.18
N GLU A 53 6.69 -16.63 -9.35
CA GLU A 53 5.45 -16.49 -8.60
C GLU A 53 4.37 -17.43 -9.17
N VAL A 54 3.68 -18.14 -8.27
CA VAL A 54 2.63 -19.10 -8.65
C VAL A 54 1.42 -18.43 -9.31
N LYS A 55 1.19 -17.15 -9.02
CA LYS A 55 0.06 -16.37 -9.54
C LYS A 55 0.49 -14.95 -9.85
N SER A 56 -0.11 -14.38 -10.90
CA SER A 56 0.03 -12.95 -11.20
C SER A 56 -0.36 -12.09 -10.00
N VAL A 57 0.57 -11.28 -9.55
CA VAL A 57 0.40 -10.40 -8.39
C VAL A 57 -0.27 -9.10 -8.82
N GLY A 58 -1.52 -8.91 -8.43
CA GLY A 58 -2.21 -7.63 -8.62
C GLY A 58 -1.69 -6.56 -7.67
N GLY A 59 -1.81 -5.29 -8.03
CA GLY A 59 -1.28 -4.21 -7.22
C GLY A 59 -1.84 -2.83 -7.50
N VAL A 60 -1.19 -1.84 -6.91
CA VAL A 60 -1.48 -0.42 -7.06
C VAL A 60 -0.23 0.33 -7.48
N LEU A 61 -0.43 1.37 -8.25
CA LEU A 61 0.61 2.27 -8.73
C LEU A 61 0.22 3.71 -8.38
N ASP A 62 1.21 4.53 -8.01
CA ASP A 62 1.00 5.96 -7.79
C ASP A 62 0.16 6.57 -8.92
N THR A 63 -0.73 7.47 -8.52
CA THR A 63 -1.65 8.12 -9.50
C THR A 63 -0.93 9.08 -10.43
N ALA A 64 0.23 9.65 -10.06
CA ALA A 64 1.02 10.49 -10.95
C ALA A 64 1.51 9.72 -12.19
N ALA A 65 1.83 8.45 -12.03
CA ALA A 65 2.26 7.56 -13.12
C ALA A 65 1.17 7.30 -14.18
N TRP A 66 -0.08 7.67 -13.91
CA TRP A 66 -1.21 7.60 -14.85
C TRP A 66 -1.52 8.93 -15.53
N SER A 67 -0.75 9.97 -15.24
CA SER A 67 -0.95 11.29 -15.81
C SER A 67 -0.09 11.47 -17.04
N ARG A 68 -0.65 12.10 -18.09
CA ARG A 68 0.10 12.51 -19.27
C ARG A 68 0.87 13.79 -18.97
N THR A 69 2.18 13.75 -19.10
CA THR A 69 3.08 14.89 -18.86
C THR A 69 3.50 15.54 -20.19
N GLY A 70 2.52 16.08 -20.95
CA GLY A 70 2.81 16.83 -22.18
C GLY A 70 3.34 16.01 -23.37
N TYR A 71 3.52 14.71 -23.21
CA TYR A 71 3.99 13.78 -24.23
C TYR A 71 2.82 12.98 -24.82
N SER A 72 2.82 12.75 -26.13
CA SER A 72 1.73 12.06 -26.85
C SER A 72 1.75 10.53 -26.73
N GLY A 73 2.67 9.96 -25.94
CA GLY A 73 2.82 8.53 -25.74
C GLY A 73 1.96 7.97 -24.60
N PRO A 74 2.07 6.66 -24.35
CA PRO A 74 1.38 6.02 -23.22
C PRO A 74 1.95 6.51 -21.89
N THR A 75 1.09 6.59 -20.87
CA THR A 75 1.50 6.86 -19.49
C THR A 75 2.30 5.68 -18.93
N ILE A 76 3.06 5.91 -17.87
CA ILE A 76 3.80 4.84 -17.17
C ILE A 76 2.85 3.72 -16.73
N GLY A 77 1.67 4.08 -16.20
CA GLY A 77 0.65 3.10 -15.83
C GLY A 77 0.16 2.27 -17.02
N GLU A 78 -0.07 2.91 -18.18
CA GLU A 78 -0.45 2.20 -19.41
C GLU A 78 0.67 1.28 -19.91
N ILE A 79 1.94 1.69 -19.82
CA ILE A 79 3.09 0.85 -20.17
C ILE A 79 3.12 -0.41 -19.32
N LEU A 80 3.03 -0.29 -18.01
CA LEU A 80 3.03 -1.44 -17.10
C LEU A 80 1.85 -2.37 -17.36
N VAL A 81 0.65 -1.83 -17.59
CA VAL A 81 -0.55 -2.63 -17.89
C VAL A 81 -0.41 -3.34 -19.24
N ASN A 82 0.11 -2.67 -20.27
CA ASN A 82 0.34 -3.28 -21.57
C ASN A 82 1.39 -4.41 -21.52
N LYS A 83 2.33 -4.35 -20.58
CA LYS A 83 3.29 -5.43 -20.28
C LYS A 83 2.68 -6.56 -19.44
N GLY A 84 1.39 -6.50 -19.11
CA GLY A 84 0.65 -7.57 -18.43
C GLY A 84 0.50 -7.41 -16.92
N HIS A 85 0.98 -6.32 -16.33
CA HIS A 85 0.82 -6.09 -14.91
C HIS A 85 -0.60 -5.64 -14.56
N LYS A 86 -1.25 -6.34 -13.63
CA LYS A 86 -2.59 -6.01 -13.14
C LYS A 86 -2.51 -4.90 -12.10
N LEU A 87 -2.61 -3.65 -12.54
CA LEU A 87 -2.47 -2.48 -11.68
C LEU A 87 -3.71 -1.60 -11.69
N ARG A 88 -3.96 -0.94 -10.57
CA ARG A 88 -4.96 0.11 -10.42
C ARG A 88 -4.33 1.35 -9.78
N ARG A 89 -5.04 2.48 -9.82
CA ARG A 89 -4.60 3.73 -9.20
C ARG A 89 -4.59 3.58 -7.68
N ALA A 90 -3.55 4.12 -7.05
CA ALA A 90 -3.44 4.15 -5.59
C ALA A 90 -4.38 5.20 -4.97
N ASP A 91 -4.74 5.01 -3.71
CA ASP A 91 -5.34 6.06 -2.87
C ASP A 91 -4.23 6.98 -2.36
N LYS A 92 -4.41 8.30 -2.56
CA LYS A 92 -3.43 9.33 -2.19
C LYS A 92 -3.57 9.87 -0.77
N ASN A 93 -4.55 9.46 -0.01
CA ASN A 93 -4.77 10.02 1.33
C ASN A 93 -3.59 9.68 2.26
N ARG A 94 -2.68 10.65 2.43
CA ARG A 94 -1.42 10.47 3.17
C ARG A 94 -1.67 10.27 4.66
N VAL A 95 -2.50 11.12 5.27
CA VAL A 95 -2.80 11.06 6.71
C VAL A 95 -3.48 9.73 7.06
N ALA A 96 -4.53 9.35 6.31
CA ALA A 96 -5.18 8.07 6.52
C ALA A 96 -4.22 6.89 6.32
N GLY A 97 -3.35 6.98 5.31
CA GLY A 97 -2.35 5.94 5.03
C GLY A 97 -1.34 5.79 6.16
N LYS A 98 -0.84 6.91 6.72
CA LYS A 98 0.04 6.89 7.90
C LYS A 98 -0.64 6.22 9.09
N VAL A 99 -1.90 6.60 9.39
CA VAL A 99 -2.67 5.97 10.47
C VAL A 99 -2.79 4.47 10.24
N GLN A 100 -3.12 4.03 9.02
CA GLN A 100 -3.24 2.61 8.69
C GLN A 100 -1.91 1.85 8.84
N ILE A 101 -0.77 2.44 8.43
CA ILE A 101 0.55 1.83 8.64
C ILE A 101 0.80 1.65 10.15
N HIS A 102 0.58 2.70 10.95
CA HIS A 102 0.77 2.65 12.40
C HIS A 102 -0.11 1.58 13.06
N GLU A 103 -1.38 1.48 12.67
CA GLU A 103 -2.30 0.46 13.19
C GLU A 103 -1.83 -0.97 12.86
N HIS A 104 -1.25 -1.20 11.69
CA HIS A 104 -0.70 -2.49 11.32
C HIS A 104 0.63 -2.82 12.01
N LEU A 105 1.41 -1.79 12.38
CA LEU A 105 2.65 -1.95 13.15
C LEU A 105 2.42 -2.17 14.65
N ARG A 106 1.24 -1.81 15.17
CA ARG A 106 0.91 -2.07 16.58
C ARG A 106 0.78 -3.57 16.84
N ALA A 107 1.21 -3.98 18.03
CA ALA A 107 1.01 -5.36 18.49
C ALA A 107 -0.50 -5.66 18.58
N GLY A 108 -0.93 -6.69 17.84
CA GLY A 108 -2.29 -7.21 17.91
C GLY A 108 -2.55 -8.05 19.16
N HIS A 109 -3.71 -8.71 19.23
CA HIS A 109 -4.07 -9.60 20.32
C HIS A 109 -3.10 -10.80 20.52
N THR A 110 -2.38 -11.16 19.46
CA THR A 110 -1.34 -12.21 19.46
C THR A 110 0.01 -11.73 20.01
N GLY A 111 0.13 -10.45 20.39
CA GLY A 111 1.40 -9.82 20.76
C GLY A 111 2.34 -9.53 19.57
N ARG A 112 1.91 -9.80 18.34
CA ARG A 112 2.68 -9.56 17.12
C ARG A 112 2.02 -8.48 16.25
N PRO A 113 2.82 -7.64 15.54
CA PRO A 113 2.27 -6.69 14.59
C PRO A 113 1.71 -7.42 13.35
N ARG A 114 0.67 -6.81 12.76
CA ARG A 114 0.08 -7.31 11.51
C ARG A 114 0.82 -6.88 10.26
N LEU A 115 1.75 -5.94 10.37
CA LEU A 115 2.71 -5.63 9.32
C LEU A 115 4.06 -6.17 9.74
N GLN A 116 4.59 -7.09 8.95
CA GLN A 116 5.90 -7.70 9.12
C GLN A 116 6.72 -7.44 7.84
N ILE A 117 8.02 -7.24 8.02
CA ILE A 117 8.91 -6.89 6.92
C ILE A 117 10.12 -7.81 7.00
N VAL A 118 10.41 -8.50 5.89
CA VAL A 118 11.60 -9.34 5.79
C VAL A 118 12.83 -8.43 5.73
N ASN A 119 13.89 -8.84 6.40
CA ASN A 119 15.12 -8.06 6.56
C ASN A 119 15.85 -7.70 5.24
N THR A 120 15.50 -8.34 4.14
CA THR A 120 16.02 -8.01 2.80
C THR A 120 15.38 -6.74 2.22
N CYS A 121 14.23 -6.26 2.76
CA CYS A 121 13.60 -5.00 2.35
C CYS A 121 14.27 -3.82 3.08
N THR A 122 15.54 -3.58 2.78
CA THR A 122 16.42 -2.70 3.56
C THR A 122 16.06 -1.21 3.42
N ASN A 123 15.60 -0.77 2.24
CA ASN A 123 15.20 0.62 2.02
C ASN A 123 13.91 0.93 2.76
N LEU A 124 12.92 0.04 2.68
CA LEU A 124 11.67 0.21 3.43
C LEU A 124 11.92 0.28 4.95
N ILE A 125 12.76 -0.61 5.48
CA ILE A 125 13.11 -0.61 6.91
C ILE A 125 13.79 0.71 7.29
N LYS A 126 14.75 1.17 6.48
CA LYS A 126 15.46 2.43 6.69
C LYS A 126 14.50 3.63 6.68
N GLU A 127 13.62 3.72 5.68
CA GLU A 127 12.66 4.82 5.57
C GLU A 127 11.69 4.82 6.76
N LEU A 128 11.11 3.69 7.14
CA LEU A 128 10.21 3.59 8.30
C LEU A 128 10.87 4.04 9.62
N GLN A 129 12.18 3.85 9.75
CA GLN A 129 12.92 4.24 10.96
C GLN A 129 13.38 5.70 10.95
N SER A 130 13.60 6.29 9.77
CA SER A 130 14.27 7.58 9.63
C SER A 130 13.39 8.69 9.09
N LEU A 131 12.17 8.40 8.60
CA LEU A 131 11.32 9.41 7.98
C LEU A 131 10.85 10.45 9.03
N PRO A 132 11.26 11.72 8.90
CA PRO A 132 10.84 12.74 9.84
C PRO A 132 9.37 13.12 9.62
N LEU A 133 8.75 13.68 10.65
CA LEU A 133 7.45 14.31 10.51
C LEU A 133 7.55 15.59 9.69
N SER A 134 6.54 15.88 8.90
CA SER A 134 6.44 17.13 8.16
C SER A 134 6.40 18.33 9.10
N LYS A 135 7.21 19.35 8.81
CA LYS A 135 7.22 20.60 9.60
C LYS A 135 5.94 21.40 9.43
N SER A 136 5.29 21.30 8.27
CA SER A 136 4.05 22.01 7.96
C SER A 136 2.80 21.25 8.39
N ASN A 137 2.85 19.94 8.47
CA ASN A 137 1.77 19.08 8.92
C ASN A 137 2.31 17.91 9.75
N PRO A 138 2.37 18.02 11.09
CA PRO A 138 2.89 16.96 11.97
C PRO A 138 2.11 15.63 11.88
N GLU A 139 0.92 15.63 11.29
CA GLU A 139 0.14 14.40 11.04
C GLU A 139 0.64 13.62 9.81
N ASP A 140 1.51 14.22 8.99
CA ASP A 140 2.12 13.59 7.81
C ASP A 140 3.63 13.43 7.99
N VAL A 141 4.26 12.71 7.07
CA VAL A 141 5.72 12.57 6.95
C VAL A 141 6.29 13.65 6.02
N ASP A 142 7.58 13.96 6.17
CA ASP A 142 8.26 14.92 5.31
C ASP A 142 8.50 14.33 3.91
N THR A 143 7.89 14.96 2.90
CA THR A 143 8.00 14.57 1.49
C THR A 143 9.29 15.04 0.82
N HIS A 144 10.13 15.81 1.52
CA HIS A 144 11.46 16.21 1.01
C HIS A 144 12.53 15.16 1.32
N SER A 145 12.22 14.18 2.14
CA SER A 145 13.07 13.03 2.44
C SER A 145 12.78 11.90 1.45
N ALA A 146 13.70 10.93 1.34
CA ALA A 146 13.44 9.71 0.58
C ALA A 146 12.28 8.95 1.25
N ASP A 147 11.12 8.90 0.59
CA ASP A 147 9.88 8.31 1.08
C ASP A 147 9.25 7.30 0.08
N HIS A 148 10.05 6.87 -0.92
CA HIS A 148 9.55 6.06 -2.02
C HIS A 148 9.08 4.67 -1.61
N ALA A 149 9.82 3.99 -0.73
CA ALA A 149 9.41 2.69 -0.19
C ALA A 149 8.24 2.84 0.80
N TYR A 150 8.26 3.91 1.60
CA TYR A 150 7.14 4.25 2.47
C TYR A 150 5.86 4.54 1.67
N ASP A 151 5.94 5.30 0.58
CA ASP A 151 4.78 5.61 -0.27
C ASP A 151 4.27 4.36 -0.99
N ALA A 152 5.15 3.50 -1.52
CA ALA A 152 4.76 2.21 -2.09
C ALA A 152 4.02 1.33 -1.07
N LEU A 153 4.49 1.28 0.19
CA LEU A 153 3.83 0.60 1.30
C LEU A 153 2.46 1.22 1.59
N ARG A 154 2.39 2.54 1.70
CA ARG A 154 1.17 3.29 1.97
C ARG A 154 0.10 3.03 0.91
N TYR A 155 0.46 3.10 -0.38
CA TYR A 155 -0.43 2.78 -1.49
C TYR A 155 -0.98 1.36 -1.39
N MET A 156 -0.12 0.40 -1.09
CA MET A 156 -0.52 -1.00 -0.95
C MET A 156 -1.49 -1.22 0.21
N ILE A 157 -1.21 -0.66 1.39
CA ILE A 157 -2.08 -0.80 2.57
C ILE A 157 -3.43 -0.13 2.34
N MET A 158 -3.44 1.10 1.79
CA MET A 158 -4.67 1.84 1.49
C MET A 158 -5.52 1.17 0.42
N SER A 159 -4.94 0.33 -0.42
CA SER A 159 -5.66 -0.39 -1.47
C SER A 159 -6.47 -1.58 -0.96
N ARG A 160 -6.28 -1.96 0.28
CA ARG A 160 -6.94 -3.12 0.89
C ARG A 160 -8.27 -2.73 1.52
N PRO A 161 -9.23 -3.65 1.64
CA PRO A 161 -10.41 -3.41 2.44
C PRO A 161 -9.98 -2.99 3.85
N LYS A 162 -10.57 -1.92 4.38
CA LYS A 162 -10.35 -1.51 5.76
C LYS A 162 -10.59 -2.69 6.66
N MET A 163 -9.68 -2.91 7.60
CA MET A 163 -9.89 -3.93 8.60
C MET A 163 -10.99 -3.44 9.53
N ASP A 164 -12.03 -4.25 9.73
CA ASP A 164 -13.01 -3.98 10.75
C ASP A 164 -12.29 -3.91 12.10
N HIS A 165 -12.28 -2.76 12.73
CA HIS A 165 -11.78 -2.63 14.09
C HIS A 165 -12.61 -3.57 14.98
N PRO A 166 -12.04 -4.26 15.98
CA PRO A 166 -12.81 -5.11 16.89
C PRO A 166 -14.05 -4.40 17.46
N TYR A 167 -13.96 -3.10 17.68
CA TYR A 167 -15.06 -2.24 18.12
C TYR A 167 -16.18 -2.11 17.05
N ASP A 168 -15.83 -2.00 15.77
CA ASP A 168 -16.83 -1.94 14.67
C ASP A 168 -17.57 -3.28 14.54
N ARG A 169 -16.87 -4.38 14.79
CA ARG A 169 -17.46 -5.71 14.85
C ARG A 169 -18.44 -5.84 16.02
N MET A 170 -18.09 -5.32 17.20
CA MET A 170 -18.98 -5.28 18.35
C MET A 170 -20.20 -4.37 18.12
N LEU A 171 -20.01 -3.23 17.44
CA LEU A 171 -21.12 -2.35 17.06
C LEU A 171 -22.05 -3.03 16.06
N LYS A 172 -21.53 -3.69 15.02
CA LYS A 172 -22.35 -4.46 14.07
C LYS A 172 -23.14 -5.55 14.78
N ILE A 173 -22.51 -6.34 15.66
CA ILE A 173 -23.19 -7.38 16.46
C ILE A 173 -24.27 -6.75 17.34
N LYS A 174 -24.00 -5.64 18.02
CA LYS A 174 -25.02 -4.94 18.82
C LYS A 174 -26.19 -4.43 17.96
N THR A 175 -25.91 -3.89 16.77
CA THR A 175 -26.95 -3.38 15.88
C THR A 175 -27.76 -4.51 15.26
N GLU A 176 -27.17 -5.66 14.97
CA GLU A 176 -27.87 -6.86 14.48
C GLU A 176 -28.69 -7.55 15.56
N LEU A 177 -28.23 -7.50 16.83
CA LEU A 177 -28.97 -8.04 17.98
C LEU A 177 -30.08 -7.11 18.48
N TYR A 178 -30.00 -5.80 18.17
CA TYR A 178 -31.04 -4.83 18.50
C TYR A 178 -31.97 -4.63 17.31
N GLN A 179 -32.85 -5.57 17.04
CA GLN A 179 -34.05 -5.33 16.26
C GLN A 179 -35.14 -4.93 17.25
N PRO A 180 -35.73 -3.72 17.15
CA PRO A 180 -36.90 -3.39 17.96
C PRO A 180 -37.96 -4.42 17.66
N ALA A 181 -38.50 -5.04 18.70
CA ALA A 181 -39.52 -6.10 18.58
C ALA A 181 -40.83 -5.62 17.99
N ASP A 182 -41.03 -4.31 17.77
CA ASP A 182 -42.22 -3.75 17.15
C ASP A 182 -41.96 -2.35 16.59
N ASN A 183 -42.29 -2.15 15.31
CA ASN A 183 -42.33 -0.84 14.64
C ASN A 183 -43.73 -0.16 14.74
N THR A 184 -44.61 -0.64 15.59
CA THR A 184 -46.02 -0.21 15.59
C THR A 184 -46.36 0.85 16.64
N PHE A 185 -45.42 1.23 17.49
CA PHE A 185 -45.63 2.35 18.44
C PHE A 185 -44.84 3.57 18.01
N GLY A 186 -45.40 4.31 17.03
CA GLY A 186 -45.06 5.69 16.77
C GLY A 186 -45.78 6.59 17.78
N TYR A 187 -45.03 7.28 18.61
CA TYR A 187 -45.32 8.60 19.18
C TYR A 187 -44.07 9.45 19.06
#